data_a69c0ad12bbe78c8b21d7deed9a3cb8d
#
_entry.id   a69c0ad12bbe78c8b21d7deed9a3cb8d
#
_cell.length_a   1.000
_cell.length_b   1.000
_cell.length_c   1.000
_cell.angle_alpha   90.00
_cell.angle_beta   90.00
_cell.angle_gamma   90.00
#
_symmetry.space_group_name_H-M   'P 1'
#
loop_
_entity.id
_entity.type
_entity.pdbx_description
1 polymer ?
#
loop_
_entity_poly.entity_id
_entity_poly.type
_entity_poly.pdbx_seq_one_letter_code
_entity_poly.pdbx_strand_id
1 'polypeptide(L)'
;MRPVFHRPVCRFAMSNHSIKTPCVGLCSTVYGDLVCRGCKRYHHEVIHWNGYDEAQKRAVWVRLEQLLVQVMVAKLEVFDPLKLRQQLEQRKIRFVERQSEYCWAYQLIARGARVINNLEAYGLVLLPEFRDWDLPQLRDAIDREFFILTEAHYQRYIAPSFVRELTEQRII
;
A
#
# COMPACT_ATOMS: atom_id res chain seq x y z
N MET A 1 20.44 17.44 -42.17
CA MET A 1 21.06 16.84 -40.99
C MET A 1 20.28 17.24 -39.74
N ARG A 2 19.54 16.31 -39.10
CA ARG A 2 18.80 16.57 -37.87
C ARG A 2 19.63 16.02 -36.69
N PRO A 3 19.80 16.74 -35.58
CA PRO A 3 20.56 16.24 -34.44
C PRO A 3 19.77 15.16 -33.70
N VAL A 4 20.41 14.03 -33.49
CA VAL A 4 19.90 12.92 -32.68
C VAL A 4 20.10 13.28 -31.21
N PHE A 5 19.02 13.61 -30.52
CA PHE A 5 19.04 13.80 -29.07
C PHE A 5 19.19 12.43 -28.38
N HIS A 6 20.39 12.16 -27.88
CA HIS A 6 20.61 11.08 -26.92
C HIS A 6 19.97 11.46 -25.58
N ARG A 7 18.86 10.79 -25.24
CA ARG A 7 18.34 10.84 -23.87
C ARG A 7 19.33 10.12 -22.94
N PRO A 8 19.75 10.72 -21.84
CA PRO A 8 20.56 10.01 -20.86
C PRO A 8 19.69 8.92 -20.23
N VAL A 9 20.11 7.66 -20.40
CA VAL A 9 19.58 6.53 -19.65
C VAL A 9 20.00 6.74 -18.20
N CYS A 10 19.08 7.09 -17.33
CA CYS A 10 19.31 7.10 -15.90
C CYS A 10 19.76 5.68 -15.48
N ARG A 11 21.06 5.51 -15.27
CA ARG A 11 21.59 4.36 -14.56
C ARG A 11 21.14 4.47 -13.12
N PHE A 12 20.08 3.75 -12.78
CA PHE A 12 19.71 3.47 -11.41
C PHE A 12 20.89 2.77 -10.74
N ALA A 13 21.61 3.47 -9.87
CA ALA A 13 22.54 2.87 -8.95
C ALA A 13 21.74 1.87 -8.11
N MET A 14 21.96 0.58 -8.31
CA MET A 14 21.41 -0.50 -7.50
C MET A 14 22.04 -0.40 -6.11
N SER A 15 21.39 0.28 -5.18
CA SER A 15 21.68 0.11 -3.78
C SER A 15 21.20 -1.29 -3.39
N ASN A 16 22.13 -2.12 -2.91
CA ASN A 16 21.96 -3.53 -2.58
C ASN A 16 21.12 -3.72 -1.29
N HIS A 17 19.98 -3.03 -1.19
CA HIS A 17 19.03 -3.17 -0.09
C HIS A 17 17.88 -4.06 -0.57
N SER A 18 17.84 -5.30 -0.11
CA SER A 18 16.74 -6.22 -0.36
C SER A 18 15.40 -5.56 0.02
N ILE A 19 14.41 -5.69 -0.87
CA ILE A 19 13.09 -5.11 -0.66
C ILE A 19 12.45 -5.75 0.58
N LYS A 20 12.17 -4.92 1.58
CA LYS A 20 11.57 -5.37 2.85
C LYS A 20 10.16 -5.89 2.61
N THR A 21 9.78 -6.85 3.46
CA THR A 21 8.42 -7.39 3.46
C THR A 21 7.39 -6.36 3.95
N PRO A 22 6.16 -6.31 3.35
CA PRO A 22 5.05 -5.51 3.87
C PRO A 22 4.47 -6.03 5.19
N CYS A 23 4.99 -7.15 5.74
CA CYS A 23 4.43 -7.78 6.94
C CYS A 23 4.38 -6.83 8.14
N VAL A 24 3.23 -6.82 8.83
CA VAL A 24 2.98 -6.02 10.04
C VAL A 24 3.04 -6.85 11.33
N GLY A 25 3.45 -8.12 11.22
CA GLY A 25 3.59 -9.03 12.36
C GLY A 25 2.35 -9.88 12.67
N LEU A 26 1.19 -9.53 12.13
CA LEU A 26 -0.06 -10.29 12.30
C LEU A 26 -0.46 -10.89 10.94
N CYS A 27 -0.36 -12.23 10.83
CA CYS A 27 -0.65 -12.92 9.58
C CYS A 27 -1.93 -13.74 9.70
N SER A 28 -3.00 -13.28 9.06
CA SER A 28 -4.30 -13.99 9.09
C SER A 28 -4.39 -15.14 8.08
N THR A 29 -3.46 -15.24 7.13
CA THR A 29 -3.43 -16.33 6.15
C THR A 29 -3.14 -17.69 6.79
N VAL A 30 -2.57 -17.73 7.99
CA VAL A 30 -2.39 -18.96 8.77
C VAL A 30 -3.73 -19.55 9.26
N TYR A 31 -4.80 -18.77 9.25
CA TYR A 31 -6.15 -19.15 9.59
C TYR A 31 -7.03 -19.40 8.36
N GLY A 32 -6.44 -19.41 7.15
CA GLY A 32 -7.14 -19.71 5.91
C GLY A 32 -7.59 -18.49 5.09
N ASP A 33 -7.31 -17.26 5.52
CA ASP A 33 -7.62 -16.08 4.74
C ASP A 33 -6.78 -16.06 3.43
N LEU A 34 -7.43 -15.84 2.29
CA LEU A 34 -6.77 -15.73 0.99
C LEU A 34 -6.05 -14.39 0.82
N VAL A 35 -6.48 -13.37 1.57
CA VAL A 35 -5.84 -12.06 1.67
C VAL A 35 -5.52 -11.78 3.13
N CYS A 36 -4.28 -11.46 3.44
CA CYS A 36 -3.86 -11.16 4.80
C CYS A 36 -4.51 -9.85 5.30
N ARG A 37 -5.28 -9.90 6.40
CA ARG A 37 -5.94 -8.72 7.01
C ARG A 37 -4.94 -7.66 7.45
N GLY A 38 -3.75 -8.06 7.90
CA GLY A 38 -2.71 -7.13 8.32
C GLY A 38 -2.06 -6.41 7.15
N CYS A 39 -1.34 -7.11 6.30
CA CYS A 39 -0.52 -6.50 5.24
C CYS A 39 -1.17 -6.48 3.86
N LYS A 40 -2.37 -7.02 3.69
CA LYS A 40 -3.14 -7.08 2.42
C LYS A 40 -2.42 -7.83 1.29
N ARG A 41 -1.36 -8.61 1.60
CA ARG A 41 -0.79 -9.54 0.63
C ARG A 41 -1.73 -10.73 0.41
N TYR A 42 -1.68 -11.28 -0.79
CA TYR A 42 -2.31 -12.54 -1.08
C TYR A 42 -1.60 -13.69 -0.37
N HIS A 43 -2.30 -14.74 -0.05
CA HIS A 43 -1.77 -15.91 0.65
C HIS A 43 -0.53 -16.49 -0.05
N HIS A 44 -0.54 -16.67 -1.38
CA HIS A 44 0.63 -17.17 -2.12
C HIS A 44 1.83 -16.21 -2.06
N GLU A 45 1.60 -14.89 -2.04
CA GLU A 45 2.67 -13.89 -1.88
C GLU A 45 3.29 -13.93 -0.48
N VAL A 46 2.51 -14.29 0.53
CA VAL A 46 3.02 -14.48 1.90
C VAL A 46 3.94 -15.69 1.94
N ILE A 47 3.48 -16.83 1.39
CA ILE A 47 4.23 -18.10 1.40
C ILE A 47 5.53 -17.99 0.61
N HIS A 48 5.46 -17.44 -0.61
CA HIS A 48 6.60 -17.42 -1.53
C HIS A 48 7.48 -16.17 -1.44
N TRP A 49 7.22 -15.27 -0.49
CA TRP A 49 7.93 -13.99 -0.38
C TRP A 49 9.45 -14.09 -0.41
N ASN A 50 10.01 -15.06 0.29
CA ASN A 50 11.46 -15.22 0.36
C ASN A 50 12.07 -15.76 -0.94
N GLY A 51 11.28 -16.46 -1.74
CA GLY A 51 11.67 -16.94 -3.07
C GLY A 51 11.44 -15.95 -4.20
N TYR A 52 10.73 -14.85 -3.94
CA TYR A 52 10.49 -13.81 -4.96
C TYR A 52 11.77 -13.04 -5.26
N ASP A 53 11.98 -12.75 -6.54
CA ASP A 53 12.98 -11.79 -6.99
C ASP A 53 12.55 -10.34 -6.64
N GLU A 54 13.43 -9.38 -6.90
CA GLU A 54 13.14 -7.98 -6.59
C GLU A 54 12.03 -7.38 -7.45
N ALA A 55 11.86 -7.83 -8.69
CA ALA A 55 10.79 -7.35 -9.58
C ALA A 55 9.42 -7.81 -9.08
N GLN A 56 9.31 -9.08 -8.67
CA GLN A 56 8.11 -9.64 -8.08
C GLN A 56 7.74 -8.93 -6.75
N LYS A 57 8.73 -8.71 -5.88
CA LYS A 57 8.52 -7.95 -4.63
C LYS A 57 8.06 -6.53 -4.89
N ARG A 58 8.64 -5.86 -5.90
CA ARG A 58 8.20 -4.52 -6.32
C ARG A 58 6.76 -4.51 -6.84
N ALA A 59 6.39 -5.50 -7.65
CA ALA A 59 5.02 -5.60 -8.18
C ALA A 59 3.98 -5.72 -7.06
N VAL A 60 4.28 -6.50 -6.01
CA VAL A 60 3.42 -6.58 -4.83
C VAL A 60 3.29 -5.21 -4.14
N TRP A 61 4.40 -4.51 -3.91
CA TRP A 61 4.37 -3.19 -3.30
C TRP A 61 3.60 -2.15 -4.12
N VAL A 62 3.80 -2.15 -5.45
CA VAL A 62 3.08 -1.23 -6.37
C VAL A 62 1.58 -1.48 -6.30
N ARG A 63 1.15 -2.74 -6.31
CA ARG A 63 -0.27 -3.08 -6.18
C ARG A 63 -0.85 -2.61 -4.85
N LEU A 64 -0.17 -2.89 -3.74
CA LEU A 64 -0.60 -2.46 -2.39
C LEU A 64 -0.72 -0.94 -2.31
N GLU A 65 0.25 -0.22 -2.85
CA GLU A 65 0.23 1.24 -2.92
C GLU A 65 -0.96 1.76 -3.74
N GLN A 66 -1.16 1.23 -4.95
CA GLN A 66 -2.26 1.65 -5.83
C GLN A 66 -3.63 1.46 -5.18
N LEU A 67 -3.86 0.32 -4.55
CA LEU A 67 -5.13 0.04 -3.87
C LEU A 67 -5.33 0.93 -2.63
N LEU A 68 -4.28 1.16 -1.85
CA LEU A 68 -4.35 2.06 -0.71
C LEU A 68 -4.62 3.51 -1.14
N VAL A 69 -3.94 3.99 -2.18
CA VAL A 69 -4.16 5.35 -2.71
C VAL A 69 -5.61 5.54 -3.15
N GLN A 70 -6.23 4.55 -3.82
CA GLN A 70 -7.64 4.62 -4.21
C GLN A 70 -8.56 4.83 -3.00
N VAL A 71 -8.29 4.15 -1.88
CA VAL A 71 -9.08 4.31 -0.65
C VAL A 71 -8.84 5.67 -0.01
N MET A 72 -7.58 6.14 -0.01
CA MET A 72 -7.20 7.38 0.65
C MET A 72 -7.73 8.62 -0.07
N VAL A 73 -7.61 8.70 -1.40
CA VAL A 73 -8.10 9.84 -2.19
C VAL A 73 -9.63 10.01 -2.11
N ALA A 74 -10.34 8.95 -1.80
CA ALA A 74 -11.79 8.99 -1.59
C ALA A 74 -12.19 9.56 -0.21
N LYS A 75 -11.23 9.88 0.67
CA LYS A 75 -11.52 10.31 2.05
C LYS A 75 -10.85 11.61 2.45
N LEU A 76 -9.69 11.90 1.91
CA LEU A 76 -8.92 13.09 2.25
C LEU A 76 -8.09 13.59 1.08
N GLU A 77 -7.65 14.84 1.19
CA GLU A 77 -6.71 15.48 0.30
C GLU A 77 -5.41 15.79 1.02
N VAL A 78 -4.28 15.57 0.36
CA VAL A 78 -2.95 15.99 0.83
C VAL A 78 -2.62 17.32 0.15
N PHE A 79 -2.90 18.45 0.81
CA PHE A 79 -2.68 19.77 0.23
C PHE A 79 -1.25 20.27 0.44
N ASP A 80 -0.50 19.74 1.41
CA ASP A 80 0.90 20.11 1.66
C ASP A 80 1.75 18.85 1.97
N PRO A 81 2.26 18.16 0.91
CA PRO A 81 3.09 16.96 1.08
C PRO A 81 4.41 17.23 1.80
N LEU A 82 5.00 18.44 1.64
CA LEU A 82 6.26 18.79 2.29
C LEU A 82 6.08 18.91 3.80
N LYS A 83 5.00 19.54 4.23
CA LYS A 83 4.62 19.64 5.65
C LYS A 83 4.36 18.25 6.23
N LEU A 84 3.62 17.41 5.51
CA LEU A 84 3.36 16.03 5.93
C LEU A 84 4.66 15.26 6.15
N ARG A 85 5.59 15.33 5.21
CA ARG A 85 6.91 14.69 5.31
C ARG A 85 7.67 15.16 6.55
N GLN A 86 7.79 16.48 6.76
CA GLN A 86 8.46 17.06 7.92
C GLN A 86 7.85 16.57 9.24
N GLN A 87 6.52 16.51 9.32
CA GLN A 87 5.82 16.03 10.51
C GLN A 87 6.07 14.54 10.78
N LEU A 88 6.14 13.70 9.74
CA LEU A 88 6.49 12.30 9.88
C LEU A 88 7.92 12.10 10.39
N GLU A 89 8.88 12.86 9.83
CA GLU A 89 10.28 12.84 10.23
C GLU A 89 10.46 13.28 11.70
N GLN A 90 9.85 14.39 12.09
CA GLN A 90 9.90 14.93 13.48
C GLN A 90 9.34 13.93 14.50
N ARG A 91 8.29 13.21 14.14
CA ARG A 91 7.64 12.21 15.01
C ARG A 91 8.27 10.83 14.89
N LYS A 92 9.31 10.67 14.08
CA LYS A 92 9.98 9.39 13.81
C LYS A 92 9.01 8.29 13.32
N ILE A 93 7.98 8.70 12.59
CA ILE A 93 7.06 7.78 11.93
C ILE A 93 7.73 7.28 10.65
N ARG A 94 7.88 5.97 10.53
CA ARG A 94 8.50 5.35 9.36
C ARG A 94 7.55 5.44 8.17
N PHE A 95 8.06 5.92 7.05
CA PHE A 95 7.41 5.95 5.75
C PHE A 95 8.42 5.62 4.64
N VAL A 96 7.94 5.35 3.44
CA VAL A 96 8.79 5.07 2.28
C VAL A 96 8.71 6.27 1.33
N GLU A 97 9.80 7.01 1.19
CA GLU A 97 9.86 8.28 0.44
C GLU A 97 9.38 8.18 -1.01
N ARG A 98 9.64 7.04 -1.66
CA ARG A 98 9.24 6.80 -3.05
C ARG A 98 7.76 6.46 -3.24
N GLN A 99 7.03 6.21 -2.15
CA GLN A 99 5.59 5.98 -2.21
C GLN A 99 4.83 7.31 -2.29
N SER A 100 3.57 7.22 -2.74
CA SER A 100 2.67 8.36 -2.76
C SER A 100 2.51 8.99 -1.37
N GLU A 101 2.32 10.30 -1.33
CA GLU A 101 1.99 11.07 -0.14
C GLU A 101 0.73 10.56 0.57
N TYR A 102 -0.18 9.92 -0.14
CA TYR A 102 -1.33 9.26 0.46
C TYR A 102 -0.95 8.04 1.30
N CYS A 103 0.10 7.31 0.93
CA CYS A 103 0.67 6.26 1.77
C CYS A 103 1.33 6.84 3.02
N TRP A 104 1.94 8.02 2.92
CA TRP A 104 2.48 8.73 4.08
C TRP A 104 1.37 9.19 5.03
N ALA A 105 0.28 9.76 4.48
CA ALA A 105 -0.90 10.13 5.25
C ALA A 105 -1.51 8.93 5.98
N TYR A 106 -1.58 7.76 5.33
CA TYR A 106 -2.00 6.52 5.97
C TYR A 106 -1.11 6.14 7.16
N GLN A 107 0.22 6.24 7.03
CA GLN A 107 1.14 5.95 8.14
C GLN A 107 0.93 6.89 9.32
N LEU A 108 0.65 8.16 9.06
CA LEU A 108 0.31 9.14 10.09
C LEU A 108 -0.96 8.76 10.82
N ILE A 109 -2.05 8.51 10.09
CA ILE A 109 -3.37 8.18 10.65
C ILE A 109 -3.30 6.84 11.38
N ALA A 110 -2.68 5.81 10.79
CA ALA A 110 -2.58 4.48 11.40
C ALA A 110 -1.93 4.49 12.78
N ARG A 111 -0.97 5.40 13.01
CA ARG A 111 -0.22 5.49 14.27
C ARG A 111 -0.69 6.61 15.19
N GLY A 112 -1.21 7.68 14.61
CA GLY A 112 -1.54 8.91 15.33
C GLY A 112 -3.02 9.15 15.58
N ALA A 113 -3.94 8.29 15.11
CA ALA A 113 -5.38 8.53 15.14
C ALA A 113 -5.94 8.88 16.52
N ARG A 114 -5.32 8.41 17.61
CA ARG A 114 -5.77 8.67 18.98
C ARG A 114 -5.25 9.97 19.59
N VAL A 115 -4.24 10.57 18.97
CA VAL A 115 -3.53 11.74 19.53
C VAL A 115 -3.54 12.96 18.60
N ILE A 116 -3.92 12.79 17.36
CA ILE A 116 -4.04 13.88 16.39
C ILE A 116 -5.44 14.47 16.50
N ASN A 117 -5.52 15.78 16.76
CA ASN A 117 -6.79 16.50 16.84
C ASN A 117 -7.02 17.40 15.62
N ASN A 118 -5.97 17.71 14.85
CA ASN A 118 -6.07 18.61 13.70
C ASN A 118 -5.17 18.09 12.56
N LEU A 119 -5.79 17.62 11.50
CA LEU A 119 -5.07 17.11 10.31
C LEU A 119 -4.47 18.24 9.46
N GLU A 120 -5.01 19.44 9.47
CA GLU A 120 -4.49 20.58 8.70
C GLU A 120 -3.08 20.97 9.18
N ALA A 121 -2.78 20.73 10.47
CA ALA A 121 -1.43 20.90 11.00
C ALA A 121 -0.40 19.97 10.35
N TYR A 122 -0.85 18.93 9.64
CA TYR A 122 -0.03 17.95 8.93
C TYR A 122 -0.13 18.06 7.40
N GLY A 123 -0.80 19.08 6.89
CA GLY A 123 -1.00 19.27 5.45
C GLY A 123 -2.08 18.37 4.85
N LEU A 124 -3.03 17.91 5.67
CA LEU A 124 -4.12 17.02 5.29
C LEU A 124 -5.48 17.68 5.57
N VAL A 125 -6.46 17.42 4.72
CA VAL A 125 -7.85 17.84 4.93
C VAL A 125 -8.79 16.69 4.58
N LEU A 126 -9.81 16.46 5.41
CA LEU A 126 -10.86 15.48 5.11
C LEU A 126 -11.82 16.01 4.06
N LEU A 127 -12.28 15.14 3.18
CA LEU A 127 -13.36 15.46 2.27
C LEU A 127 -14.65 15.79 3.05
N PRO A 128 -15.59 16.58 2.49
CA PRO A 128 -16.77 17.05 3.20
C PRO A 128 -17.56 15.95 3.91
N GLU A 129 -17.67 14.78 3.30
CA GLU A 129 -18.43 13.64 3.83
C GLU A 129 -17.83 13.03 5.10
N PHE A 130 -16.55 13.31 5.37
CA PHE A 130 -15.80 12.73 6.49
C PHE A 130 -15.43 13.76 7.58
N ARG A 131 -15.84 15.02 7.46
CA ARG A 131 -15.43 16.10 8.36
C ARG A 131 -15.80 15.85 9.82
N ASP A 132 -16.94 15.19 10.05
CA ASP A 132 -17.45 14.90 11.37
C ASP A 132 -16.97 13.56 11.94
N TRP A 133 -16.13 12.85 11.20
CA TRP A 133 -15.58 11.58 11.65
C TRP A 133 -14.40 11.81 12.58
N ASP A 134 -14.32 11.01 13.65
CA ASP A 134 -13.10 10.94 14.43
C ASP A 134 -12.02 10.13 13.68
N LEU A 135 -10.75 10.38 14.00
CA LEU A 135 -9.63 9.74 13.30
C LEU A 135 -9.53 8.24 13.57
N PRO A 136 -9.84 7.68 14.75
CA PRO A 136 -9.97 6.25 14.94
C PRO A 136 -11.01 5.60 14.03
N GLN A 137 -12.18 6.19 13.89
CA GLN A 137 -13.24 5.74 12.99
C GLN A 137 -12.79 5.78 11.54
N LEU A 138 -12.15 6.87 11.11
CA LEU A 138 -11.59 7.02 9.79
C LEU A 138 -10.51 5.96 9.49
N ARG A 139 -9.59 5.75 10.43
CA ARG A 139 -8.54 4.72 10.33
C ARG A 139 -9.14 3.33 10.09
N ASP A 140 -10.12 2.98 10.90
CA ASP A 140 -10.74 1.65 10.85
C ASP A 140 -11.54 1.45 9.54
N ALA A 141 -12.17 2.51 9.04
CA ALA A 141 -12.82 2.50 7.73
C ALA A 141 -11.82 2.34 6.59
N ILE A 142 -10.71 3.09 6.60
CA ILE A 142 -9.63 2.96 5.60
C ILE A 142 -9.10 1.53 5.58
N ASP A 143 -8.78 0.95 6.74
CA ASP A 143 -8.21 -0.40 6.83
C ASP A 143 -9.18 -1.46 6.30
N ARG A 144 -10.48 -1.32 6.64
CA ARG A 144 -11.54 -2.20 6.16
C ARG A 144 -11.73 -2.11 4.65
N GLU A 145 -11.82 -0.90 4.11
CA GLU A 145 -12.01 -0.69 2.67
C GLU A 145 -10.79 -1.15 1.86
N PHE A 146 -9.59 -0.92 2.38
CA PHE A 146 -8.35 -1.42 1.77
C PHE A 146 -8.35 -2.95 1.72
N PHE A 147 -8.81 -3.62 2.78
CA PHE A 147 -8.97 -5.07 2.78
C PHE A 147 -10.01 -5.53 1.75
N ILE A 148 -11.22 -4.96 1.76
CA ILE A 148 -12.30 -5.31 0.83
C ILE A 148 -11.88 -5.11 -0.63
N LEU A 149 -11.24 -3.99 -0.93
CA LEU A 149 -10.76 -3.70 -2.29
C LEU A 149 -9.69 -4.69 -2.74
N THR A 150 -8.79 -5.06 -1.82
CA THR A 150 -7.75 -6.06 -2.10
C THR A 150 -8.36 -7.46 -2.32
N GLU A 151 -9.35 -7.83 -1.53
CA GLU A 151 -10.06 -9.09 -1.67
C GLU A 151 -10.83 -9.17 -3.00
N ALA A 152 -11.54 -8.11 -3.35
CA ALA A 152 -12.24 -8.02 -4.64
C ALA A 152 -11.26 -8.13 -5.83
N HIS A 153 -10.09 -7.51 -5.71
CA HIS A 153 -9.03 -7.59 -6.70
C HIS A 153 -8.45 -9.02 -6.81
N TYR A 154 -8.27 -9.71 -5.68
CA TYR A 154 -7.86 -11.11 -5.65
C TYR A 154 -8.88 -11.99 -6.38
N GLN A 155 -10.15 -11.89 -6.02
CA GLN A 155 -11.23 -12.69 -6.62
C GLN A 155 -11.35 -12.47 -8.13
N ARG A 156 -11.16 -11.24 -8.58
CA ARG A 156 -11.32 -10.92 -10.01
C ARG A 156 -10.15 -11.37 -10.87
N TYR A 157 -8.91 -11.22 -10.39
CA TYR A 157 -7.73 -11.36 -11.25
C TYR A 157 -6.84 -12.56 -10.92
N ILE A 158 -6.90 -13.05 -9.68
CA ILE A 158 -5.98 -14.08 -9.20
C ILE A 158 -6.69 -15.44 -9.03
N ALA A 159 -7.83 -15.47 -8.36
CA ALA A 159 -8.57 -16.71 -8.11
C ALA A 159 -8.88 -17.52 -9.39
N PRO A 160 -9.25 -16.90 -10.53
CA PRO A 160 -9.52 -17.64 -11.77
C PRO A 160 -8.30 -18.37 -12.35
N SER A 161 -7.08 -17.89 -12.13
CA SER A 161 -5.86 -18.57 -12.61
C SER A 161 -5.60 -19.86 -11.84
N PHE A 162 -5.79 -19.86 -10.52
CA PHE A 162 -5.64 -21.07 -9.71
C PHE A 162 -6.69 -22.13 -10.05
N VAL A 163 -7.93 -21.72 -10.36
CA VAL A 163 -8.98 -22.68 -10.78
C VAL A 163 -8.61 -23.33 -12.10
N ARG A 164 -8.05 -22.61 -13.06
CA ARG A 164 -7.60 -23.17 -14.34
C ARG A 164 -6.48 -24.17 -14.15
N GLU A 165 -5.46 -23.85 -13.39
CA GLU A 165 -4.32 -24.74 -13.09
C GLU A 165 -4.79 -26.07 -12.46
N LEU A 166 -5.73 -26.00 -11.51
CA LEU A 166 -6.31 -27.21 -10.88
C LEU A 166 -7.14 -28.05 -11.85
N THR A 167 -7.80 -27.42 -12.81
CA THR A 167 -8.60 -28.13 -13.82
C THR A 167 -7.71 -28.82 -14.85
N GLU A 168 -6.65 -28.19 -15.27
CA GLU A 168 -5.66 -28.74 -16.21
C GLU A 168 -4.89 -29.94 -15.63
N GLN A 169 -4.56 -29.89 -14.34
CA GLN A 169 -3.89 -31.00 -13.63
C GLN A 169 -4.79 -32.22 -13.38
N ARG A 170 -6.13 -32.10 -13.48
CA ARG A 170 -7.08 -33.22 -13.32
C ARG A 170 -7.38 -33.98 -14.61
N ILE A 171 -6.89 -33.51 -15.75
CA ILE A 171 -7.16 -34.10 -17.07
C ILE A 171 -6.01 -35.02 -17.51
N ILE A 172 -4.95 -35.15 -16.70
CA ILE A 172 -3.84 -36.09 -16.87
C ILE A 172 -4.01 -37.24 -15.86
#